data_b6ff4c897e3508c3b62c69775c086476
#
_entry.id   b6ff4c897e3508c3b62c69775c086476
#
_cell.length_a   1.000
_cell.length_b   1.000
_cell.length_c   1.000
_cell.angle_alpha   90.00
_cell.angle_beta   90.00
_cell.angle_gamma   90.00
#
_symmetry.space_group_name_H-M   'P 1'
#
loop_
_entity.id
_entity.type
_entity.pdbx_description
1 polymer ?
#
loop_
_entity_poly.entity_id
_entity_poly.type
_entity_poly.pdbx_seq_one_letter_code
_entity_poly.pdbx_strand_id
1 'polypeptide(L)'
;MNQPLPSKPFFVDNSKVSDHHAIIPTEQFVQMDHMTIDERRIYDLVVRRFLAVLYPPFEYDETSLEADIGGQRFSAKGRIVKSQGWKAAYDTDVDDGEEGEEGDEPEVKDQQLPDLKKGDVLKGLSIKMTEDKTKPPAPFNEATLLSAMENPVAYMETKDKAMAKTLGETGGLGTVATRADIIEKLFSGFLLEKRGKDIYLTSKARQLLELVPEDLKKPELTADWEMKLSGIAKGSLKRGAFMKDIRGYSQELIRQIKTGEGSFRHDNLTNTKCPVCGKRMLAVKGKNTEMLVCQDRECGHREVISRTSNARCPVCHKKMELKGKGDAQIFVCRCGHKEKLKAFQERRKKEGAGVSKKDVARYLNQQKKEAGEPVNNAFAKALAGINLKDKG
;
A
#
# COMPACT_ATOMS: atom_id res chain seq x y z
N MET A 1 28.01 -17.02 -16.69
CA MET A 1 28.56 -15.64 -16.83
C MET A 1 30.03 -15.74 -17.19
N ASN A 2 30.39 -15.66 -18.45
CA ASN A 2 31.82 -15.77 -18.89
C ASN A 2 32.37 -14.46 -19.45
N GLN A 3 31.70 -13.33 -19.26
CA GLN A 3 32.24 -12.04 -19.65
C GLN A 3 32.79 -11.33 -18.40
N PRO A 4 34.03 -10.82 -18.43
CA PRO A 4 34.55 -10.04 -17.32
C PRO A 4 33.72 -8.78 -17.13
N LEU A 5 33.45 -8.42 -15.88
CA LEU A 5 32.78 -7.15 -15.56
C LEU A 5 33.58 -5.99 -16.13
N PRO A 6 32.91 -4.97 -16.70
CA PRO A 6 33.61 -3.80 -17.22
C PRO A 6 34.40 -3.12 -16.12
N SER A 7 35.57 -2.59 -16.44
CA SER A 7 36.49 -1.94 -15.49
C SER A 7 35.91 -0.71 -14.79
N LYS A 8 34.89 -0.08 -15.38
CA LYS A 8 33.99 0.93 -14.78
C LYS A 8 32.56 0.56 -15.15
N PRO A 9 31.81 -0.12 -14.27
CA PRO A 9 30.42 -0.42 -14.53
C PRO A 9 29.62 0.87 -14.71
N PHE A 10 28.82 0.94 -15.78
CA PHE A 10 27.99 2.13 -16.10
C PHE A 10 26.97 2.48 -15.00
N PHE A 11 26.69 1.55 -14.09
CA PHE A 11 25.76 1.70 -12.96
C PHE A 11 26.44 2.20 -11.67
N VAL A 12 27.76 2.43 -11.68
CA VAL A 12 28.51 2.95 -10.52
C VAL A 12 28.86 4.41 -10.77
N ASP A 13 28.25 5.30 -10.03
CA ASP A 13 28.49 6.74 -10.09
C ASP A 13 28.60 7.33 -8.67
N ASN A 14 29.83 7.50 -8.19
CA ASN A 14 30.09 8.04 -6.87
C ASN A 14 29.64 9.50 -6.71
N SER A 15 29.51 10.25 -7.79
CA SER A 15 29.04 11.63 -7.73
C SER A 15 27.57 11.78 -7.38
N LYS A 16 26.81 10.70 -7.58
CA LYS A 16 25.38 10.62 -7.23
C LYS A 16 25.11 10.03 -5.84
N VAL A 17 26.14 9.58 -5.15
CA VAL A 17 26.02 9.11 -3.76
C VAL A 17 26.03 10.31 -2.83
N SER A 18 24.93 10.48 -2.06
CA SER A 18 24.80 11.53 -1.05
C SER A 18 24.88 10.94 0.36
N ASP A 19 23.78 10.88 1.06
CA ASP A 19 23.70 10.43 2.45
C ASP A 19 23.56 8.89 2.57
N HIS A 20 23.15 8.24 1.48
CA HIS A 20 22.85 6.81 1.45
C HIS A 20 23.56 6.11 0.29
N HIS A 21 24.05 4.92 0.54
CA HIS A 21 24.55 4.00 -0.49
C HIS A 21 23.43 3.07 -0.98
N ALA A 22 23.68 2.35 -2.08
CA ALA A 22 22.76 1.35 -2.60
C ALA A 22 22.54 0.21 -1.56
N ILE A 23 21.34 -0.35 -1.57
CA ILE A 23 21.02 -1.57 -0.82
C ILE A 23 21.50 -2.77 -1.66
N ILE A 24 22.47 -3.51 -1.13
CA ILE A 24 23.06 -4.66 -1.79
C ILE A 24 23.17 -5.83 -0.80
N PRO A 25 23.22 -7.09 -1.26
CA PRO A 25 23.53 -8.21 -0.41
C PRO A 25 24.93 -8.07 0.22
N THR A 26 25.07 -8.47 1.48
CA THR A 26 26.34 -8.48 2.19
C THR A 26 27.03 -9.84 2.09
N GLU A 27 28.28 -9.95 2.52
CA GLU A 27 29.04 -11.20 2.60
C GLU A 27 28.52 -12.15 3.69
N GLN A 28 27.64 -11.69 4.56
CA GLN A 28 27.12 -12.48 5.66
C GLN A 28 26.21 -13.60 5.16
N PHE A 29 26.45 -14.81 5.67
CA PHE A 29 25.60 -15.96 5.33
C PHE A 29 24.16 -15.75 5.83
N VAL A 30 23.23 -15.87 4.92
CA VAL A 30 21.79 -15.67 5.19
C VAL A 30 21.12 -17.02 5.42
N GLN A 31 20.53 -17.18 6.62
CA GLN A 31 19.71 -18.36 6.96
C GLN A 31 18.26 -18.14 6.51
N MET A 32 17.94 -18.54 5.28
CA MET A 32 16.61 -18.34 4.67
C MET A 32 15.48 -18.96 5.51
N ASP A 33 15.75 -20.06 6.23
CA ASP A 33 14.77 -20.77 7.06
C ASP A 33 14.32 -19.98 8.29
N HIS A 34 15.12 -19.04 8.75
CA HIS A 34 14.80 -18.18 9.89
C HIS A 34 14.04 -16.91 9.50
N MET A 35 13.92 -16.63 8.21
CA MET A 35 13.20 -15.46 7.69
C MET A 35 11.70 -15.71 7.58
N THR A 36 10.91 -14.69 7.83
CA THR A 36 9.50 -14.66 7.48
C THR A 36 9.32 -14.67 5.95
N ILE A 37 8.12 -14.96 5.48
CA ILE A 37 7.81 -14.97 4.05
C ILE A 37 8.08 -13.60 3.42
N ASP A 38 7.74 -12.52 4.10
CA ASP A 38 7.91 -11.16 3.59
C ASP A 38 9.38 -10.74 3.58
N GLU A 39 10.17 -11.10 4.59
CA GLU A 39 11.62 -10.89 4.60
C GLU A 39 12.31 -11.63 3.45
N ARG A 40 11.93 -12.89 3.16
CA ARG A 40 12.46 -13.64 2.01
C ARG A 40 12.15 -12.95 0.68
N ARG A 41 10.91 -12.47 0.50
CA ARG A 41 10.51 -11.77 -0.72
C ARG A 41 11.31 -10.50 -0.94
N ILE A 42 11.48 -9.69 0.11
CA ILE A 42 12.29 -8.46 0.04
C ILE A 42 13.75 -8.79 -0.28
N TYR A 43 14.31 -9.80 0.40
CA TYR A 43 15.70 -10.23 0.15
C TYR A 43 15.87 -10.72 -1.30
N ASP A 44 14.96 -11.55 -1.80
CA ASP A 44 14.96 -12.04 -3.18
C ASP A 44 14.91 -10.89 -4.19
N LEU A 45 14.04 -9.90 -3.97
CA LEU A 45 13.97 -8.70 -4.81
C LEU A 45 15.30 -7.94 -4.85
N VAL A 46 15.95 -7.75 -3.70
CA VAL A 46 17.25 -7.06 -3.61
C VAL A 46 18.32 -7.86 -4.36
N VAL A 47 18.39 -9.19 -4.16
CA VAL A 47 19.35 -10.07 -4.85
C VAL A 47 19.12 -10.05 -6.36
N ARG A 48 17.88 -10.21 -6.83
CA ARG A 48 17.54 -10.17 -8.25
C ARG A 48 17.89 -8.82 -8.87
N ARG A 49 17.57 -7.72 -8.20
CA ARG A 49 17.95 -6.38 -8.66
C ARG A 49 19.46 -6.21 -8.75
N PHE A 50 20.20 -6.66 -7.75
CA PHE A 50 21.66 -6.64 -7.75
C PHE A 50 22.24 -7.46 -8.90
N LEU A 51 21.74 -8.67 -9.13
CA LEU A 51 22.16 -9.49 -10.24
C LEU A 51 21.80 -8.85 -11.60
N ALA A 52 20.59 -8.31 -11.73
CA ALA A 52 20.13 -7.70 -12.97
C ALA A 52 21.05 -6.56 -13.46
N VAL A 53 21.58 -5.72 -12.56
CA VAL A 53 22.50 -4.65 -12.97
C VAL A 53 23.86 -5.16 -13.44
N LEU A 54 24.22 -6.43 -13.16
CA LEU A 54 25.44 -7.09 -13.63
C LEU A 54 25.24 -7.84 -14.95
N TYR A 55 23.99 -8.04 -15.38
CA TYR A 55 23.68 -8.69 -16.65
C TYR A 55 23.84 -7.72 -17.83
N PRO A 56 24.02 -8.23 -19.05
CA PRO A 56 23.98 -7.40 -20.24
C PRO A 56 22.62 -6.77 -20.45
N PRO A 57 22.51 -5.74 -21.31
CA PRO A 57 21.23 -5.11 -21.60
C PRO A 57 20.23 -6.09 -22.23
N PHE A 58 18.95 -5.83 -22.04
CA PHE A 58 17.88 -6.46 -22.78
C PHE A 58 17.88 -5.91 -24.20
N GLU A 59 18.02 -6.78 -25.20
CA GLU A 59 18.15 -6.39 -26.61
C GLU A 59 16.98 -6.94 -27.42
N TYR A 60 16.39 -6.09 -28.24
CA TYR A 60 15.28 -6.45 -29.11
C TYR A 60 15.30 -5.63 -30.40
N ASP A 61 14.75 -6.18 -31.48
CA ASP A 61 14.43 -5.43 -32.69
C ASP A 61 12.98 -4.95 -32.61
N GLU A 62 12.77 -3.66 -32.80
CA GLU A 62 11.44 -3.09 -32.96
C GLU A 62 11.18 -2.79 -34.43
N THR A 63 10.08 -3.34 -34.96
CA THR A 63 9.60 -3.10 -36.32
C THR A 63 8.34 -2.23 -36.24
N SER A 64 8.39 -1.08 -36.90
CA SER A 64 7.22 -0.23 -37.10
C SER A 64 6.77 -0.32 -38.55
N LEU A 65 5.50 -0.67 -38.76
CA LEU A 65 4.87 -0.76 -40.07
C LEU A 65 3.83 0.37 -40.17
N GLU A 66 3.92 1.10 -41.29
CA GLU A 66 2.84 2.01 -41.73
C GLU A 66 2.31 1.57 -43.06
N ALA A 67 1.02 1.39 -43.21
CA ALA A 67 0.35 1.04 -44.44
C ALA A 67 -0.72 2.07 -44.82
N ASP A 68 -0.81 2.44 -46.08
CA ASP A 68 -1.92 3.22 -46.61
C ASP A 68 -2.90 2.26 -47.29
N ILE A 69 -4.14 2.25 -46.84
CA ILE A 69 -5.18 1.37 -47.37
C ILE A 69 -6.41 2.22 -47.63
N GLY A 70 -6.66 2.49 -48.94
CA GLY A 70 -7.78 3.32 -49.34
C GLY A 70 -7.74 4.75 -48.81
N GLY A 71 -6.54 5.35 -48.67
CA GLY A 71 -6.34 6.70 -48.14
C GLY A 71 -6.39 6.80 -46.62
N GLN A 72 -6.49 5.68 -45.93
CA GLN A 72 -6.43 5.60 -44.45
C GLN A 72 -5.10 5.01 -43.99
N ARG A 73 -4.47 5.63 -42.98
CA ARG A 73 -3.22 5.14 -42.41
C ARG A 73 -3.47 4.11 -41.32
N PHE A 74 -2.82 2.96 -41.46
CA PHE A 74 -2.76 1.91 -40.46
C PHE A 74 -1.34 1.81 -39.95
N SER A 75 -1.17 1.68 -38.65
CA SER A 75 0.14 1.45 -38.04
C SER A 75 0.14 0.15 -37.22
N ALA A 76 1.26 -0.55 -37.26
CA ALA A 76 1.51 -1.70 -36.41
C ALA A 76 2.94 -1.63 -35.87
N LYS A 77 3.14 -2.03 -34.63
CA LYS A 77 4.46 -2.19 -34.02
C LYS A 77 4.61 -3.63 -33.55
N GLY A 78 5.79 -4.20 -33.78
CA GLY A 78 6.14 -5.53 -33.31
C GLY A 78 7.54 -5.52 -32.71
N ARG A 79 7.79 -6.46 -31.79
CA ARG A 79 9.08 -6.60 -31.11
C ARG A 79 9.54 -8.03 -31.16
N ILE A 80 10.81 -8.24 -31.49
CA ILE A 80 11.48 -9.56 -31.51
C ILE A 80 12.63 -9.49 -30.52
N VAL A 81 12.57 -10.25 -29.45
CA VAL A 81 13.62 -10.30 -28.42
C VAL A 81 14.85 -11.03 -29.00
N LYS A 82 16.00 -10.38 -28.95
CA LYS A 82 17.33 -10.93 -29.36
C LYS A 82 18.07 -11.53 -28.17
N SER A 83 18.03 -10.83 -27.03
CA SER A 83 18.69 -11.24 -25.79
C SER A 83 17.85 -10.86 -24.60
N GLN A 84 17.60 -11.78 -23.69
CA GLN A 84 16.88 -11.53 -22.45
C GLN A 84 17.67 -10.59 -21.49
N GLY A 85 18.99 -10.53 -21.65
CA GLY A 85 19.82 -9.64 -20.84
C GLY A 85 19.49 -9.69 -19.35
N TRP A 86 19.33 -8.53 -18.74
CA TRP A 86 19.00 -8.39 -17.32
C TRP A 86 17.63 -8.99 -16.91
N LYS A 87 16.70 -9.14 -17.83
CA LYS A 87 15.40 -9.77 -17.57
C LYS A 87 15.54 -11.24 -17.17
N ALA A 88 16.63 -11.90 -17.58
CA ALA A 88 16.93 -13.27 -17.16
C ALA A 88 17.22 -13.43 -15.65
N ALA A 89 17.44 -12.35 -14.90
CA ALA A 89 17.56 -12.37 -13.45
C ALA A 89 16.20 -12.50 -12.74
N TYR A 90 15.10 -12.26 -13.46
CA TYR A 90 13.74 -12.43 -12.98
C TYR A 90 13.14 -13.70 -13.58
N ASP A 91 12.38 -14.46 -12.76
CA ASP A 91 11.74 -15.67 -13.27
C ASP A 91 10.70 -15.30 -14.34
N THR A 92 10.62 -16.10 -15.38
CA THR A 92 9.70 -15.91 -16.51
C THR A 92 8.21 -16.04 -16.16
N ASP A 93 7.89 -16.46 -14.94
CA ASP A 93 6.52 -16.57 -14.42
C ASP A 93 5.98 -15.28 -13.80
N VAL A 94 6.76 -14.23 -13.73
CA VAL A 94 6.23 -12.90 -13.52
C VAL A 94 5.66 -12.48 -14.87
N ASP A 95 4.39 -12.77 -15.08
CA ASP A 95 3.56 -12.10 -16.08
C ASP A 95 3.94 -10.62 -15.98
N ASP A 96 4.65 -10.14 -17.00
CA ASP A 96 5.02 -8.73 -17.11
C ASP A 96 3.73 -7.91 -17.26
N GLY A 97 2.95 -7.90 -16.21
CA GLY A 97 1.99 -6.85 -15.93
C GLY A 97 2.78 -5.59 -15.56
N GLU A 98 3.75 -5.22 -16.38
CA GLU A 98 4.08 -3.85 -16.62
C GLU A 98 2.79 -3.25 -17.21
N GLU A 99 1.86 -2.93 -16.31
CA GLU A 99 0.90 -1.87 -16.54
C GLU A 99 1.81 -0.69 -16.88
N GLY A 100 2.02 -0.47 -18.18
CA GLY A 100 2.95 0.49 -18.73
C GLY A 100 2.71 1.82 -18.04
N GLU A 101 3.78 2.51 -17.72
CA GLU A 101 3.72 3.95 -17.51
C GLU A 101 2.76 4.48 -18.58
N GLU A 102 1.66 5.11 -18.17
CA GLU A 102 0.69 5.74 -19.05
C GLU A 102 1.35 6.84 -19.88
N GLY A 103 2.10 6.41 -20.90
CA GLY A 103 2.38 7.20 -22.07
C GLY A 103 1.35 6.81 -23.12
N ASP A 104 0.73 7.76 -23.78
CA ASP A 104 -0.25 7.63 -24.86
C ASP A 104 0.15 6.72 -26.04
N GLU A 105 1.21 5.94 -25.92
CA GLU A 105 1.65 5.01 -26.93
C GLU A 105 1.09 3.61 -26.64
N PRO A 106 0.41 2.97 -27.62
CA PRO A 106 -0.07 1.62 -27.46
C PRO A 106 1.10 0.69 -27.18
N GLU A 107 0.97 -0.10 -26.10
CA GLU A 107 1.95 -1.10 -25.67
C GLU A 107 2.38 -1.95 -26.87
N VAL A 108 3.67 -1.96 -27.18
CA VAL A 108 4.22 -2.75 -28.27
C VAL A 108 4.20 -4.22 -27.86
N LYS A 109 3.20 -4.96 -28.33
CA LYS A 109 3.10 -6.39 -28.05
C LYS A 109 4.29 -7.14 -28.63
N ASP A 110 4.72 -8.20 -27.96
CA ASP A 110 5.71 -9.15 -28.48
C ASP A 110 5.09 -9.94 -29.65
N GLN A 111 4.90 -9.27 -30.77
CA GLN A 111 4.40 -9.86 -32.01
C GLN A 111 5.47 -9.72 -33.10
N GLN A 112 5.62 -10.77 -33.87
CA GLN A 112 6.47 -10.75 -35.05
C GLN A 112 5.66 -10.22 -36.23
N LEU A 113 6.09 -9.08 -36.77
CA LEU A 113 5.54 -8.56 -38.02
C LEU A 113 6.24 -9.25 -39.21
N PRO A 114 5.56 -9.40 -40.37
CA PRO A 114 6.16 -9.92 -41.56
C PRO A 114 7.31 -9.01 -42.04
N ASP A 115 8.31 -9.61 -42.66
CA ASP A 115 9.41 -8.85 -43.27
C ASP A 115 8.90 -8.18 -44.56
N LEU A 116 8.63 -6.88 -44.45
CA LEU A 116 8.11 -6.04 -45.54
C LEU A 116 9.07 -4.90 -45.83
N LYS A 117 9.17 -4.58 -47.13
CA LYS A 117 9.96 -3.45 -47.61
C LYS A 117 9.06 -2.28 -48.01
N LYS A 118 9.58 -1.08 -47.94
CA LYS A 118 8.88 0.10 -48.42
C LYS A 118 8.46 -0.05 -49.89
N GLY A 119 7.14 0.04 -50.10
CA GLY A 119 6.55 -0.11 -51.45
C GLY A 119 5.96 -1.49 -51.72
N ASP A 120 6.07 -2.44 -50.80
CA ASP A 120 5.41 -3.76 -50.93
C ASP A 120 3.89 -3.57 -50.90
N VAL A 121 3.22 -4.36 -51.76
CA VAL A 121 1.75 -4.33 -51.85
C VAL A 121 1.17 -5.52 -51.13
N LEU A 122 0.39 -5.27 -50.10
CA LEU A 122 -0.29 -6.31 -49.34
C LEU A 122 -1.58 -6.74 -50.09
N LYS A 123 -1.73 -8.04 -50.36
CA LYS A 123 -2.93 -8.61 -51.01
C LYS A 123 -3.72 -9.44 -50.02
N GLY A 124 -5.04 -9.52 -50.21
CA GLY A 124 -5.92 -10.39 -49.42
C GLY A 124 -6.17 -9.90 -48.00
N LEU A 125 -6.14 -8.59 -47.76
CA LEU A 125 -6.38 -7.99 -46.45
C LEU A 125 -7.85 -8.08 -46.06
N SER A 126 -8.10 -8.40 -44.81
CA SER A 126 -9.42 -8.27 -44.15
C SER A 126 -9.37 -7.13 -43.18
N ILE A 127 -10.18 -6.10 -43.41
CA ILE A 127 -10.31 -4.94 -42.54
C ILE A 127 -11.59 -5.10 -41.75
N LYS A 128 -11.49 -5.00 -40.42
CA LYS A 128 -12.65 -5.00 -39.51
C LYS A 128 -12.68 -3.69 -38.76
N MET A 129 -13.82 -3.03 -38.77
CA MET A 129 -14.09 -1.89 -37.90
C MET A 129 -14.57 -2.42 -36.56
N THR A 130 -13.93 -2.01 -35.49
CA THR A 130 -14.36 -2.26 -34.11
C THR A 130 -14.67 -0.95 -33.43
N GLU A 131 -15.76 -0.91 -32.69
CA GLU A 131 -16.10 0.21 -31.83
C GLU A 131 -15.68 -0.13 -30.40
N ASP A 132 -14.94 0.76 -29.77
CA ASP A 132 -14.59 0.67 -28.36
C ASP A 132 -14.83 2.03 -27.68
N LYS A 133 -14.90 2.02 -26.36
CA LYS A 133 -15.05 3.25 -25.57
C LYS A 133 -13.75 3.50 -24.81
N THR A 134 -13.31 4.76 -24.83
CA THR A 134 -12.22 5.19 -23.97
C THR A 134 -12.54 4.88 -22.51
N LYS A 135 -11.57 4.31 -21.82
CA LYS A 135 -11.67 4.04 -20.38
C LYS A 135 -10.96 5.17 -19.62
N PRO A 136 -11.45 5.54 -18.43
CA PRO A 136 -10.70 6.43 -17.58
C PRO A 136 -9.38 5.75 -17.18
N PRO A 137 -8.36 6.55 -16.79
CA PRO A 137 -7.12 6.01 -16.24
C PRO A 137 -7.40 5.04 -15.09
N ALA A 138 -6.56 4.02 -14.94
CA ALA A 138 -6.67 3.08 -13.83
C ALA A 138 -6.47 3.81 -12.49
N PRO A 139 -7.18 3.39 -11.42
CA PRO A 139 -6.89 3.91 -10.08
C PRO A 139 -5.45 3.64 -9.68
N PHE A 140 -4.87 4.52 -8.87
CA PHE A 140 -3.55 4.27 -8.31
C PHE A 140 -3.53 3.01 -7.45
N ASN A 141 -2.45 2.26 -7.54
CA ASN A 141 -2.02 1.31 -6.52
C ASN A 141 -0.80 1.90 -5.77
N GLU A 142 -0.24 1.18 -4.79
CA GLU A 142 0.91 1.71 -4.02
C GLU A 142 2.14 1.95 -4.89
N ALA A 143 2.40 1.09 -5.87
CA ALA A 143 3.55 1.22 -6.76
C ALA A 143 3.38 2.42 -7.70
N THR A 144 2.25 2.55 -8.38
CA THR A 144 1.97 3.68 -9.28
C THR A 144 1.87 5.00 -8.53
N LEU A 145 1.37 5.01 -7.29
CA LEU A 145 1.37 6.21 -6.45
C LEU A 145 2.81 6.64 -6.06
N LEU A 146 3.66 5.68 -5.70
CA LEU A 146 5.08 5.95 -5.43
C LEU A 146 5.78 6.51 -6.67
N SER A 147 5.54 5.93 -7.85
CA SER A 147 6.09 6.40 -9.14
C SER A 147 5.60 7.82 -9.44
N ALA A 148 4.31 8.11 -9.23
CA ALA A 148 3.76 9.46 -9.41
C ALA A 148 4.34 10.48 -8.43
N MET A 149 4.64 10.08 -7.19
CA MET A 149 5.33 10.94 -6.22
C MET A 149 6.79 11.20 -6.62
N GLU A 150 7.45 10.22 -7.21
CA GLU A 150 8.82 10.33 -7.70
C GLU A 150 8.90 11.21 -8.95
N ASN A 151 7.95 11.09 -9.85
CA ASN A 151 7.89 11.87 -11.07
C ASN A 151 6.53 12.59 -11.23
N PRO A 152 6.26 13.63 -10.43
CA PRO A 152 4.96 14.31 -10.44
C PRO A 152 4.77 15.29 -11.61
N VAL A 153 5.73 15.39 -12.52
CA VAL A 153 5.70 16.33 -13.64
C VAL A 153 4.48 16.13 -14.54
N ALA A 154 4.05 14.89 -14.73
CA ALA A 154 2.85 14.57 -15.51
C ALA A 154 1.55 15.14 -14.91
N TYR A 155 1.55 15.46 -13.62
CA TYR A 155 0.40 15.99 -12.87
C TYR A 155 0.47 17.51 -12.64
N MET A 156 1.47 18.17 -13.19
CA MET A 156 1.59 19.63 -13.16
C MET A 156 0.62 20.27 -14.16
N GLU A 157 -0.01 21.35 -13.76
CA GLU A 157 -0.85 22.15 -14.64
C GLU A 157 -0.01 23.11 -15.49
N THR A 158 1.11 23.57 -14.94
CA THR A 158 2.02 24.46 -15.68
C THR A 158 2.92 23.69 -16.63
N LYS A 159 3.21 24.30 -17.79
CA LYS A 159 4.21 23.79 -18.73
C LYS A 159 5.60 24.41 -18.50
N ASP A 160 5.84 24.99 -17.32
CA ASP A 160 7.14 25.59 -16.98
C ASP A 160 8.21 24.51 -16.87
N LYS A 161 9.11 24.54 -17.88
CA LYS A 161 10.21 23.57 -17.97
C LYS A 161 11.23 23.71 -16.82
N ALA A 162 11.38 24.90 -16.23
CA ALA A 162 12.30 25.08 -15.12
C ALA A 162 11.77 24.43 -13.84
N MET A 163 10.48 24.62 -13.55
CA MET A 163 9.81 23.93 -12.44
C MET A 163 9.84 22.42 -12.61
N ALA A 164 9.47 21.92 -13.78
CA ALA A 164 9.49 20.49 -14.09
C ALA A 164 10.89 19.88 -13.93
N LYS A 165 11.92 20.56 -14.43
CA LYS A 165 13.31 20.15 -14.29
C LYS A 165 13.74 20.12 -12.82
N THR A 166 13.45 21.18 -12.07
CA THR A 166 13.81 21.26 -10.63
C THR A 166 13.16 20.14 -9.85
N LEU A 167 11.86 19.91 -10.08
CA LEU A 167 11.13 18.86 -9.37
C LEU A 167 11.67 17.45 -9.68
N GLY A 168 12.07 17.20 -10.93
CA GLY A 168 12.76 15.96 -11.32
C GLY A 168 14.14 15.81 -10.68
N GLU A 169 14.94 16.92 -10.64
CA GLU A 169 16.28 16.91 -10.03
C GLU A 169 16.26 16.75 -8.51
N THR A 170 15.22 17.23 -7.83
CA THR A 170 15.06 17.10 -6.36
C THR A 170 14.37 15.81 -5.94
N GLY A 171 13.99 14.95 -6.90
CA GLY A 171 13.41 13.64 -6.64
C GLY A 171 11.90 13.66 -6.37
N GLY A 172 11.17 14.66 -6.83
CA GLY A 172 9.71 14.70 -6.78
C GLY A 172 9.12 15.13 -5.44
N LEU A 173 7.99 14.54 -5.08
CA LEU A 173 7.27 14.81 -3.82
C LEU A 173 7.74 13.85 -2.72
N GLY A 174 8.29 14.41 -1.66
CA GLY A 174 8.93 13.65 -0.59
C GLY A 174 10.24 13.00 -1.03
N THR A 175 10.98 12.45 -0.10
CA THR A 175 12.22 11.70 -0.36
C THR A 175 11.93 10.20 -0.40
N VAL A 176 12.86 9.41 -0.92
CA VAL A 176 12.76 7.93 -0.89
C VAL A 176 12.45 7.41 0.52
N ALA A 177 13.08 7.99 1.55
CA ALA A 177 12.88 7.59 2.94
C ALA A 177 11.52 8.00 3.52
N THR A 178 10.86 9.03 2.99
CA THR A 178 9.65 9.61 3.60
C THR A 178 8.35 9.28 2.88
N ARG A 179 8.40 8.86 1.61
CA ARG A 179 7.20 8.57 0.81
C ARG A 179 6.31 7.50 1.44
N ALA A 180 6.91 6.41 1.91
CA ALA A 180 6.16 5.32 2.56
C ALA A 180 5.40 5.83 3.79
N ASP A 181 6.07 6.60 4.65
CA ASP A 181 5.46 7.21 5.84
C ASP A 181 4.34 8.20 5.50
N ILE A 182 4.50 8.96 4.42
CA ILE A 182 3.46 9.88 3.93
C ILE A 182 2.22 9.09 3.53
N ILE A 183 2.38 8.04 2.72
CA ILE A 183 1.28 7.18 2.28
C ILE A 183 0.60 6.51 3.49
N GLU A 184 1.38 5.97 4.43
CA GLU A 184 0.83 5.37 5.66
C GLU A 184 0.04 6.38 6.49
N LYS A 185 0.52 7.62 6.63
CA LYS A 185 -0.21 8.70 7.31
C LYS A 185 -1.52 9.05 6.61
N LEU A 186 -1.56 9.00 5.28
CA LEU A 186 -2.81 9.22 4.53
C LEU A 186 -3.82 8.10 4.79
N PHE A 187 -3.39 6.83 4.85
CA PHE A 187 -4.25 5.71 5.22
C PHE A 187 -4.68 5.77 6.70
N SER A 188 -3.75 5.96 7.62
CA SER A 188 -4.05 6.04 9.05
C SER A 188 -4.91 7.26 9.41
N GLY A 189 -4.80 8.35 8.66
CA GLY A 189 -5.63 9.53 8.73
C GLY A 189 -7.03 9.36 8.10
N PHE A 190 -7.34 8.20 7.53
CA PHE A 190 -8.58 7.93 6.79
C PHE A 190 -8.82 8.91 5.64
N LEU A 191 -7.75 9.28 4.93
CA LEU A 191 -7.84 10.08 3.70
C LEU A 191 -7.82 9.16 2.47
N LEU A 192 -7.10 8.06 2.54
CA LEU A 192 -7.06 7.01 1.53
C LEU A 192 -7.68 5.72 2.04
N GLU A 193 -8.27 4.95 1.14
CA GLU A 193 -8.77 3.59 1.39
C GLU A 193 -8.37 2.64 0.27
N LYS A 194 -8.12 1.36 0.61
CA LYS A 194 -7.85 0.32 -0.37
C LYS A 194 -9.12 -0.45 -0.71
N ARG A 195 -9.30 -0.73 -2.01
CA ARG A 195 -10.31 -1.67 -2.53
C ARG A 195 -9.60 -2.68 -3.42
N GLY A 196 -9.26 -3.84 -2.83
CA GLY A 196 -8.31 -4.77 -3.46
C GLY A 196 -6.90 -4.19 -3.48
N LYS A 197 -6.28 -4.09 -4.65
CA LYS A 197 -4.97 -3.45 -4.86
C LYS A 197 -5.06 -1.94 -5.07
N ASP A 198 -6.25 -1.43 -5.42
CA ASP A 198 -6.46 -0.04 -5.84
C ASP A 198 -6.66 0.90 -4.66
N ILE A 199 -6.22 2.13 -4.83
CA ILE A 199 -6.30 3.22 -3.85
C ILE A 199 -7.37 4.22 -4.26
N TYR A 200 -8.23 4.58 -3.31
CA TYR A 200 -9.29 5.55 -3.52
C TYR A 200 -9.28 6.64 -2.45
N LEU A 201 -9.74 7.82 -2.84
CA LEU A 201 -10.02 8.91 -1.91
C LEU A 201 -11.27 8.58 -1.10
N THR A 202 -11.17 8.74 0.21
CA THR A 202 -12.35 8.69 1.08
C THR A 202 -13.20 9.95 0.90
N SER A 203 -14.44 9.92 1.35
CA SER A 203 -15.28 11.12 1.40
C SER A 203 -14.66 12.23 2.26
N LYS A 204 -14.01 11.87 3.36
CA LYS A 204 -13.24 12.82 4.18
C LYS A 204 -12.15 13.55 3.36
N ALA A 205 -11.40 12.81 2.53
CA ALA A 205 -10.37 13.39 1.69
C ALA A 205 -10.95 14.33 0.64
N ARG A 206 -12.05 13.95 -0.01
CA ARG A 206 -12.72 14.79 -1.02
C ARG A 206 -13.17 16.11 -0.43
N GLN A 207 -13.85 16.08 0.71
CA GLN A 207 -14.27 17.29 1.41
C GLN A 207 -13.08 18.13 1.85
N LEU A 208 -11.99 17.50 2.33
CA LEU A 208 -10.77 18.23 2.69
C LEU A 208 -10.19 18.95 1.46
N LEU A 209 -10.12 18.28 0.31
CA LEU A 209 -9.63 18.87 -0.93
C LEU A 209 -10.49 20.03 -1.42
N GLU A 210 -11.81 20.02 -1.17
CA GLU A 210 -12.69 21.15 -1.48
C GLU A 210 -12.40 22.37 -0.59
N LEU A 211 -11.95 22.14 0.64
CA LEU A 211 -11.69 23.20 1.63
C LEU A 211 -10.27 23.75 1.59
N VAL A 212 -9.32 22.97 1.07
CA VAL A 212 -7.91 23.36 0.99
C VAL A 212 -7.68 24.33 -0.17
N PRO A 213 -6.93 25.43 0.02
CA PRO A 213 -6.53 26.32 -1.05
C PRO A 213 -5.87 25.59 -2.23
N GLU A 214 -6.09 26.08 -3.46
CA GLU A 214 -5.67 25.40 -4.69
C GLU A 214 -4.16 25.15 -4.77
N ASP A 215 -3.36 26.11 -4.31
CA ASP A 215 -1.90 25.98 -4.34
C ASP A 215 -1.37 24.78 -3.56
N LEU A 216 -2.04 24.39 -2.46
CA LEU A 216 -1.66 23.23 -1.64
C LEU A 216 -1.97 21.90 -2.31
N LYS A 217 -2.75 21.89 -3.40
CA LYS A 217 -3.15 20.68 -4.13
C LYS A 217 -2.21 20.35 -5.29
N LYS A 218 -1.26 21.23 -5.59
CA LYS A 218 -0.47 21.19 -6.82
C LYS A 218 1.01 20.92 -6.54
N PRO A 219 1.69 20.12 -7.36
CA PRO A 219 3.13 19.91 -7.26
C PRO A 219 3.96 21.17 -7.42
N GLU A 220 3.40 22.18 -8.12
CA GLU A 220 4.04 23.47 -8.43
C GLU A 220 4.52 24.20 -7.18
N LEU A 221 3.78 24.12 -6.08
CA LEU A 221 4.19 24.75 -4.82
C LEU A 221 5.53 24.18 -4.32
N THR A 222 5.68 22.85 -4.39
CA THR A 222 6.93 22.19 -4.02
C THR A 222 8.05 22.58 -4.98
N ALA A 223 7.78 22.62 -6.29
CA ALA A 223 8.75 23.05 -7.30
C ALA A 223 9.25 24.49 -7.05
N ASP A 224 8.35 25.43 -6.76
CA ASP A 224 8.71 26.83 -6.44
C ASP A 224 9.61 26.92 -5.20
N TRP A 225 9.29 26.18 -4.16
CA TRP A 225 10.10 26.16 -2.94
C TRP A 225 11.48 25.54 -3.16
N GLU A 226 11.57 24.43 -3.90
CA GLU A 226 12.84 23.81 -4.26
C GLU A 226 13.71 24.72 -5.14
N MET A 227 13.11 25.45 -6.09
CA MET A 227 13.81 26.46 -6.87
C MET A 227 14.40 27.57 -5.98
N LYS A 228 13.62 28.05 -5.01
CA LYS A 228 14.07 29.06 -4.05
C LYS A 228 15.19 28.55 -3.14
N LEU A 229 15.08 27.29 -2.67
CA LEU A 229 16.12 26.63 -1.87
C LEU A 229 17.41 26.46 -2.69
N SER A 230 17.30 26.03 -3.95
CA SER A 230 18.44 25.98 -4.88
C SER A 230 19.06 27.36 -5.09
N GLY A 231 18.24 28.40 -5.18
CA GLY A 231 18.70 29.80 -5.26
C GLY A 231 19.49 30.22 -4.02
N ILE A 232 19.09 29.77 -2.83
CA ILE A 232 19.86 30.03 -1.60
C ILE A 232 21.20 29.32 -1.64
N ALA A 233 21.21 28.03 -2.04
CA ALA A 233 22.44 27.25 -2.13
C ALA A 233 23.44 27.84 -3.13
N LYS A 234 22.95 28.44 -4.25
CA LYS A 234 23.75 29.12 -5.28
C LYS A 234 24.09 30.56 -4.91
N GLY A 235 23.60 31.10 -3.80
CA GLY A 235 23.84 32.47 -3.37
C GLY A 235 23.03 33.54 -4.11
N SER A 236 22.11 33.19 -5.00
CA SER A 236 21.24 34.10 -5.74
C SER A 236 20.05 34.61 -4.93
N LEU A 237 19.64 33.89 -3.87
CA LEU A 237 18.55 34.26 -2.97
C LEU A 237 19.04 34.31 -1.53
N LYS A 238 18.64 35.32 -0.77
CA LYS A 238 18.96 35.42 0.66
C LYS A 238 17.97 34.55 1.48
N ARG A 239 18.50 33.74 2.41
CA ARG A 239 17.69 32.95 3.35
C ARG A 239 16.60 33.76 4.06
N GLY A 240 16.93 35.03 4.47
CA GLY A 240 15.97 35.89 5.16
C GLY A 240 14.75 36.26 4.29
N ALA A 241 14.94 36.47 2.99
CA ALA A 241 13.84 36.74 2.06
C ALA A 241 12.93 35.50 1.95
N PHE A 242 13.48 34.30 1.74
CA PHE A 242 12.74 33.06 1.68
C PHE A 242 11.94 32.80 2.95
N MET A 243 12.54 32.99 4.14
CA MET A 243 11.84 32.83 5.42
C MET A 243 10.71 33.83 5.61
N LYS A 244 10.85 35.05 5.09
CA LYS A 244 9.77 36.05 5.11
C LYS A 244 8.62 35.62 4.21
N ASP A 245 8.94 35.12 3.01
CA ASP A 245 7.94 34.64 2.04
C ASP A 245 7.12 33.48 2.62
N ILE A 246 7.77 32.45 3.19
CA ILE A 246 7.08 31.31 3.80
C ILE A 246 6.18 31.75 4.96
N ARG A 247 6.66 32.65 5.80
CA ARG A 247 5.84 33.16 6.92
C ARG A 247 4.63 33.93 6.41
N GLY A 248 4.82 34.78 5.41
CA GLY A 248 3.73 35.51 4.76
C GLY A 248 2.71 34.57 4.12
N TYR A 249 3.18 33.58 3.38
CA TYR A 249 2.34 32.56 2.78
C TYR A 249 1.53 31.79 3.85
N SER A 250 2.18 31.36 4.95
CA SER A 250 1.49 30.65 6.04
C SER A 250 0.42 31.50 6.72
N GLN A 251 0.69 32.79 6.92
CA GLN A 251 -0.28 33.74 7.49
C GLN A 251 -1.49 33.92 6.56
N GLU A 252 -1.23 34.04 5.27
CA GLU A 252 -2.29 34.18 4.25
C GLU A 252 -3.15 32.92 4.16
N LEU A 253 -2.54 31.72 4.18
CA LEU A 253 -3.26 30.45 4.23
C LEU A 253 -4.19 30.37 5.46
N ILE A 254 -3.67 30.73 6.64
CA ILE A 254 -4.49 30.74 7.87
C ILE A 254 -5.66 31.72 7.73
N ARG A 255 -5.43 32.90 7.13
CA ARG A 255 -6.47 33.89 6.88
C ARG A 255 -7.54 33.31 5.95
N GLN A 256 -7.15 32.74 4.80
CA GLN A 256 -8.07 32.12 3.83
C GLN A 256 -8.91 31.00 4.45
N ILE A 257 -8.29 30.12 5.21
CA ILE A 257 -8.98 29.01 5.89
C ILE A 257 -9.98 29.55 6.93
N LYS A 258 -9.62 30.60 7.67
CA LYS A 258 -10.51 31.19 8.70
C LYS A 258 -11.68 31.95 8.10
N THR A 259 -11.50 32.60 6.93
CA THR A 259 -12.53 33.39 6.26
C THR A 259 -13.32 32.58 5.23
N GLY A 260 -12.89 31.35 4.91
CA GLY A 260 -13.58 30.47 4.00
C GLY A 260 -14.96 30.05 4.54
N GLU A 261 -15.97 30.08 3.66
CA GLU A 261 -17.35 29.70 3.99
C GLU A 261 -17.57 28.18 4.02
N GLY A 262 -16.55 27.40 3.67
CA GLY A 262 -16.65 25.95 3.60
C GLY A 262 -16.85 25.31 4.97
N SER A 263 -17.70 24.30 5.04
CA SER A 263 -17.95 23.53 6.26
C SER A 263 -17.69 22.03 6.01
N PHE A 264 -16.91 21.41 6.88
CA PHE A 264 -16.71 19.98 6.85
C PHE A 264 -17.96 19.25 7.39
N ARG A 265 -18.49 18.32 6.62
CA ARG A 265 -19.64 17.49 7.02
C ARG A 265 -19.18 16.03 7.19
N HIS A 266 -19.44 15.48 8.36
CA HIS A 266 -19.14 14.07 8.60
C HIS A 266 -20.13 13.16 7.87
N ASP A 267 -19.67 12.31 6.96
CA ASP A 267 -20.55 11.36 6.24
C ASP A 267 -21.17 10.30 7.14
N ASN A 268 -20.50 10.00 8.23
CA ASN A 268 -20.96 9.08 9.25
C ASN A 268 -21.86 9.75 10.31
N LEU A 269 -22.34 10.96 10.03
CA LEU A 269 -23.27 11.67 10.92
C LEU A 269 -24.64 10.97 10.89
N THR A 270 -25.09 10.56 12.06
CA THR A 270 -26.39 9.90 12.23
C THR A 270 -27.48 10.89 12.66
N ASN A 271 -28.74 10.45 12.59
CA ASN A 271 -29.85 11.22 13.13
C ASN A 271 -29.99 11.08 14.67
N THR A 272 -29.17 10.22 15.29
CA THR A 272 -29.18 10.03 16.74
C THR A 272 -28.60 11.26 17.43
N LYS A 273 -29.33 11.78 18.40
CA LYS A 273 -28.87 12.91 19.23
C LYS A 273 -28.07 12.39 20.42
N CYS A 274 -27.01 13.12 20.78
CA CYS A 274 -26.23 12.86 21.97
C CYS A 274 -27.10 13.12 23.24
N PRO A 275 -27.18 12.19 24.17
CA PRO A 275 -27.97 12.35 25.38
C PRO A 275 -27.41 13.41 26.32
N VAL A 276 -26.14 13.82 26.14
CA VAL A 276 -25.48 14.81 27.01
C VAL A 276 -25.65 16.24 26.48
N CYS A 277 -25.37 16.47 25.17
CA CYS A 277 -25.35 17.83 24.61
C CYS A 277 -26.39 18.08 23.51
N GLY A 278 -27.17 17.06 23.10
CA GLY A 278 -28.21 17.19 22.08
C GLY A 278 -27.69 17.25 20.63
N LYS A 279 -26.38 17.40 20.40
CA LYS A 279 -25.78 17.42 19.07
C LYS A 279 -25.86 16.02 18.43
N ARG A 280 -25.77 15.93 17.10
CA ARG A 280 -25.81 14.64 16.41
C ARG A 280 -24.59 13.78 16.73
N MET A 281 -24.72 12.46 16.61
CA MET A 281 -23.66 11.50 16.84
C MET A 281 -23.14 10.89 15.55
N LEU A 282 -21.87 10.57 15.54
CA LEU A 282 -21.15 9.93 14.42
C LEU A 282 -21.13 8.43 14.62
N ALA A 283 -21.47 7.65 13.60
CA ALA A 283 -21.28 6.19 13.60
C ALA A 283 -19.83 5.87 13.27
N VAL A 284 -19.10 5.28 14.19
CA VAL A 284 -17.69 4.93 14.03
C VAL A 284 -17.54 3.42 14.09
N LYS A 285 -16.94 2.83 13.05
CA LYS A 285 -16.59 1.40 12.99
C LYS A 285 -15.14 1.22 13.41
N GLY A 286 -14.93 0.54 14.53
CA GLY A 286 -13.64 0.01 14.93
C GLY A 286 -13.44 -1.43 14.42
N LYS A 287 -12.28 -2.03 14.71
CA LYS A 287 -11.94 -3.39 14.26
C LYS A 287 -13.00 -4.44 14.67
N ASN A 288 -13.54 -4.33 15.87
CA ASN A 288 -14.51 -5.28 16.44
C ASN A 288 -15.72 -4.61 17.11
N THR A 289 -15.87 -3.32 16.97
CA THR A 289 -16.95 -2.54 17.62
C THR A 289 -17.51 -1.52 16.67
N GLU A 290 -18.81 -1.28 16.76
CA GLU A 290 -19.47 -0.16 16.16
C GLU A 290 -20.00 0.73 17.30
N MET A 291 -19.70 2.02 17.24
CA MET A 291 -20.07 2.96 18.30
C MET A 291 -20.61 4.26 17.72
N LEU A 292 -21.45 4.92 18.50
CA LEU A 292 -21.80 6.31 18.29
C LEU A 292 -20.87 7.20 19.13
N VAL A 293 -20.35 8.24 18.51
CA VAL A 293 -19.49 9.24 19.15
C VAL A 293 -20.11 10.61 18.92
N CYS A 294 -20.19 11.43 19.96
CA CYS A 294 -20.68 12.79 19.79
C CYS A 294 -19.82 13.55 18.78
N GLN A 295 -20.45 14.31 17.86
CA GLN A 295 -19.72 15.16 16.93
C GLN A 295 -18.93 16.27 17.64
N ASP A 296 -19.36 16.65 18.85
CA ASP A 296 -18.69 17.62 19.68
C ASP A 296 -17.55 16.95 20.46
N ARG A 297 -16.32 17.36 20.17
CA ARG A 297 -15.11 16.80 20.81
C ARG A 297 -15.05 17.16 22.30
N GLU A 298 -15.56 18.29 22.69
CA GLU A 298 -15.58 18.73 24.09
C GLU A 298 -16.57 17.89 24.90
N CYS A 299 -17.71 17.51 24.32
CA CYS A 299 -18.67 16.63 24.96
C CYS A 299 -18.11 15.20 25.15
N GLY A 300 -17.39 14.68 24.19
CA GLY A 300 -16.70 13.39 24.25
C GLY A 300 -17.58 12.15 24.48
N HIS A 301 -18.91 12.29 24.53
CA HIS A 301 -19.83 11.17 24.78
C HIS A 301 -19.72 10.07 23.72
N ARG A 302 -19.64 8.80 24.17
CA ARG A 302 -19.52 7.62 23.32
C ARG A 302 -20.48 6.53 23.75
N GLU A 303 -21.09 5.85 22.77
CA GLU A 303 -22.01 4.75 23.01
C GLU A 303 -21.72 3.58 22.07
N VAL A 304 -21.52 2.36 22.60
CA VAL A 304 -21.28 1.17 21.79
C VAL A 304 -22.62 0.63 21.30
N ILE A 305 -22.78 0.51 19.97
CA ILE A 305 -23.97 -0.04 19.30
C ILE A 305 -23.85 -1.56 19.14
N SER A 306 -22.69 -2.02 18.67
CA SER A 306 -22.43 -3.42 18.43
C SER A 306 -20.99 -3.83 18.71
N ARG A 307 -20.79 -5.12 19.03
CA ARG A 307 -19.46 -5.73 19.19
C ARG A 307 -19.44 -7.06 18.46
N THR A 308 -18.39 -7.29 17.66
CA THR A 308 -18.14 -8.62 17.11
C THR A 308 -17.79 -9.57 18.24
N SER A 309 -18.51 -10.67 18.36
CA SER A 309 -18.30 -11.68 19.38
C SER A 309 -17.61 -12.93 18.83
N ASN A 310 -17.12 -13.79 19.71
CA ASN A 310 -16.63 -15.12 19.33
C ASN A 310 -17.78 -16.15 19.21
N ALA A 311 -19.03 -15.74 19.47
CA ALA A 311 -20.21 -16.57 19.28
C ALA A 311 -20.38 -16.93 17.79
N ARG A 312 -20.56 -18.20 17.51
CA ARG A 312 -20.76 -18.72 16.15
C ARG A 312 -22.25 -18.88 15.86
N CYS A 313 -22.65 -18.48 14.68
CA CYS A 313 -24.03 -18.63 14.18
C CYS A 313 -24.36 -20.14 14.02
N PRO A 314 -25.51 -20.62 14.51
CA PRO A 314 -25.88 -22.02 14.33
C PRO A 314 -26.18 -22.42 12.89
N VAL A 315 -26.48 -21.43 12.02
CA VAL A 315 -26.84 -21.65 10.61
C VAL A 315 -25.62 -21.65 9.69
N CYS A 316 -24.74 -20.62 9.79
CA CYS A 316 -23.62 -20.44 8.84
C CYS A 316 -22.24 -20.50 9.51
N HIS A 317 -22.15 -20.77 10.80
CA HIS A 317 -20.94 -20.91 11.62
C HIS A 317 -19.99 -19.67 11.63
N LYS A 318 -20.40 -18.55 11.05
CA LYS A 318 -19.65 -17.29 11.08
C LYS A 318 -19.81 -16.60 12.44
N LYS A 319 -18.86 -15.73 12.79
CA LYS A 319 -18.94 -14.89 14.01
C LYS A 319 -20.17 -14.00 13.96
N MET A 320 -20.85 -13.86 15.10
CA MET A 320 -22.02 -13.00 15.25
C MET A 320 -21.66 -11.67 15.95
N GLU A 321 -22.43 -10.64 15.64
CA GLU A 321 -22.36 -9.35 16.30
C GLU A 321 -23.35 -9.32 17.46
N LEU A 322 -22.90 -8.85 18.63
CA LEU A 322 -23.75 -8.59 19.78
C LEU A 322 -24.23 -7.13 19.72
N LYS A 323 -25.55 -6.91 19.61
CA LYS A 323 -26.20 -5.59 19.54
C LYS A 323 -27.10 -5.40 20.74
N GLY A 324 -27.30 -4.11 21.11
CA GLY A 324 -28.16 -3.73 22.22
C GLY A 324 -27.46 -3.65 23.57
N LYS A 325 -28.21 -3.30 24.62
CA LYS A 325 -27.72 -3.14 25.99
C LYS A 325 -28.54 -3.98 26.98
N GLY A 326 -27.90 -4.38 28.06
CA GLY A 326 -28.54 -5.11 29.15
C GLY A 326 -29.29 -6.36 28.67
N ASP A 327 -30.52 -6.53 29.13
CA ASP A 327 -31.37 -7.69 28.78
C ASP A 327 -31.88 -7.70 27.36
N ALA A 328 -31.82 -6.56 26.65
CA ALA A 328 -32.21 -6.43 25.25
C ALA A 328 -31.09 -6.84 24.27
N GLN A 329 -30.00 -7.40 24.74
CA GLN A 329 -28.90 -7.84 23.88
C GLN A 329 -29.30 -9.00 22.98
N ILE A 330 -28.98 -8.86 21.69
CA ILE A 330 -29.25 -9.87 20.65
C ILE A 330 -27.96 -10.15 19.86
N PHE A 331 -27.75 -11.40 19.52
CA PHE A 331 -26.78 -11.80 18.51
C PHE A 331 -27.39 -11.66 17.12
N VAL A 332 -26.67 -11.04 16.21
CA VAL A 332 -27.08 -10.87 14.82
C VAL A 332 -25.99 -11.42 13.92
N CYS A 333 -26.36 -12.28 12.98
CA CYS A 333 -25.46 -12.81 11.97
C CYS A 333 -25.71 -12.16 10.61
N ARG A 334 -24.67 -12.07 9.78
CA ARG A 334 -24.78 -11.59 8.39
C ARG A 334 -25.70 -12.45 7.49
N CYS A 335 -25.93 -13.72 7.87
CA CYS A 335 -26.89 -14.60 7.17
C CYS A 335 -28.36 -14.30 7.52
N GLY A 336 -28.62 -13.30 8.37
CA GLY A 336 -29.97 -12.94 8.82
C GLY A 336 -30.40 -13.57 10.13
N HIS A 337 -29.68 -14.58 10.64
CA HIS A 337 -30.00 -15.22 11.92
C HIS A 337 -29.88 -14.22 13.07
N LYS A 338 -30.90 -14.22 13.96
CA LYS A 338 -30.95 -13.37 15.16
C LYS A 338 -31.33 -14.22 16.36
N GLU A 339 -30.62 -14.07 17.47
CA GLU A 339 -30.85 -14.84 18.69
C GLU A 339 -30.64 -13.95 19.92
N LYS A 340 -31.58 -13.99 20.90
CA LYS A 340 -31.42 -13.25 22.17
C LYS A 340 -30.24 -13.84 22.95
N LEU A 341 -29.51 -12.99 23.68
CA LEU A 341 -28.34 -13.42 24.48
C LEU A 341 -28.71 -14.57 25.46
N LYS A 342 -29.86 -14.48 26.11
CA LYS A 342 -30.35 -15.53 27.03
C LYS A 342 -30.58 -16.87 26.31
N ALA A 343 -31.25 -16.84 25.16
CA ALA A 343 -31.52 -18.04 24.35
C ALA A 343 -30.21 -18.68 23.86
N PHE A 344 -29.24 -17.87 23.43
CA PHE A 344 -27.92 -18.36 23.05
C PHE A 344 -27.18 -19.06 24.21
N GLN A 345 -27.26 -18.47 25.40
CA GLN A 345 -26.63 -19.07 26.60
C GLN A 345 -27.29 -20.37 26.98
N GLU A 346 -28.62 -20.47 26.92
CA GLU A 346 -29.37 -21.69 27.18
C GLU A 346 -29.06 -22.80 26.17
N ARG A 347 -29.00 -22.44 24.88
CA ARG A 347 -28.61 -23.36 23.81
C ARG A 347 -27.20 -23.90 24.04
N ARG A 348 -26.22 -23.05 24.35
CA ARG A 348 -24.87 -23.47 24.67
C ARG A 348 -24.77 -24.39 25.87
N LYS A 349 -25.58 -24.16 26.90
CA LYS A 349 -25.66 -25.08 28.06
C LYS A 349 -26.19 -26.45 27.66
N LYS A 350 -27.22 -26.50 26.79
CA LYS A 350 -27.80 -27.79 26.29
C LYS A 350 -26.83 -28.54 25.37
N GLU A 351 -26.03 -27.82 24.57
CA GLU A 351 -25.03 -28.39 23.65
C GLU A 351 -23.73 -28.87 24.38
N GLY A 352 -23.67 -28.81 25.72
CA GLY A 352 -22.50 -29.21 26.50
C GLY A 352 -21.26 -28.31 26.37
N ALA A 353 -21.41 -27.15 25.73
CA ALA A 353 -20.31 -26.21 25.50
C ALA A 353 -20.01 -25.31 26.73
N GLY A 354 -20.13 -25.91 27.93
CA GLY A 354 -19.92 -25.20 29.20
C GLY A 354 -18.49 -25.18 29.70
N VAL A 355 -17.56 -25.84 29.00
CA VAL A 355 -16.14 -25.88 29.43
C VAL A 355 -15.43 -24.63 28.97
N SER A 356 -15.07 -23.78 29.93
CA SER A 356 -14.30 -22.55 29.61
C SER A 356 -12.84 -22.91 29.29
N LYS A 357 -12.12 -22.07 28.52
CA LYS A 357 -10.66 -22.23 28.36
C LYS A 357 -9.93 -22.32 29.71
N LYS A 358 -10.50 -21.73 30.76
CA LYS A 358 -9.96 -21.70 32.11
C LYS A 358 -10.14 -23.10 32.77
N ASP A 359 -11.24 -23.80 32.48
CA ASP A 359 -11.49 -25.14 32.96
C ASP A 359 -10.65 -26.16 32.21
N VAL A 360 -10.47 -25.97 30.88
CA VAL A 360 -9.55 -26.79 30.08
C VAL A 360 -8.10 -26.56 30.55
N ALA A 361 -7.71 -25.36 30.83
CA ALA A 361 -6.37 -25.04 31.34
C ALA A 361 -6.16 -25.61 32.76
N ARG A 362 -7.19 -25.57 33.62
CA ARG A 362 -7.15 -26.23 34.94
C ARG A 362 -7.00 -27.74 34.79
N TYR A 363 -7.81 -28.37 33.95
CA TYR A 363 -7.73 -29.80 33.69
C TYR A 363 -6.38 -30.22 33.15
N LEU A 364 -5.82 -29.49 32.15
CA LEU A 364 -4.50 -29.76 31.61
C LEU A 364 -3.38 -29.53 32.62
N ASN A 365 -3.50 -28.50 33.49
CA ASN A 365 -2.54 -28.29 34.57
C ASN A 365 -2.66 -29.35 35.67
N GLN A 366 -3.84 -29.88 35.93
CA GLN A 366 -4.05 -30.98 36.86
C GLN A 366 -3.46 -32.26 36.31
N GLN A 367 -3.69 -32.59 35.04
CA GLN A 367 -3.02 -33.73 34.37
C GLN A 367 -1.50 -33.59 34.36
N LYS A 368 -0.97 -32.42 34.15
CA LYS A 368 0.49 -32.18 34.23
C LYS A 368 1.03 -32.34 35.65
N LYS A 369 0.26 -31.98 36.69
CA LYS A 369 0.64 -32.24 38.08
C LYS A 369 0.58 -33.74 38.41
N GLU A 370 -0.45 -34.44 37.99
CA GLU A 370 -0.60 -35.87 38.16
C GLU A 370 0.42 -36.68 37.37
N ALA A 371 0.82 -36.21 36.16
CA ALA A 371 1.91 -36.81 35.39
C ALA A 371 3.32 -36.47 35.93
N GLY A 372 3.44 -35.42 36.74
CA GLY A 372 4.69 -35.01 37.39
C GLY A 372 4.89 -35.57 38.80
N GLU A 373 3.89 -36.27 39.38
CA GLU A 373 4.12 -37.04 40.62
C GLU A 373 4.92 -38.28 40.27
N PRO A 374 6.10 -38.45 40.87
CA PRO A 374 6.93 -39.61 40.57
C PRO A 374 6.18 -40.88 41.03
N VAL A 375 5.71 -41.66 40.08
CA VAL A 375 5.32 -43.04 40.34
C VAL A 375 6.49 -43.65 41.08
N ASN A 376 6.21 -44.11 42.32
CA ASN A 376 7.14 -44.67 43.27
C ASN A 376 8.23 -45.52 42.60
N ASN A 377 9.33 -44.89 42.28
CA ASN A 377 10.37 -45.48 41.46
C ASN A 377 11.55 -45.79 42.40
N ALA A 378 11.58 -47.03 42.86
CA ALA A 378 12.73 -47.56 43.58
C ALA A 378 14.06 -47.25 42.83
N PHE A 379 13.99 -47.12 41.51
CA PHE A 379 15.12 -46.77 40.64
C PHE A 379 15.57 -45.31 40.79
N ALA A 380 14.64 -44.37 40.95
CA ALA A 380 14.97 -42.96 41.17
C ALA A 380 15.60 -42.74 42.56
N LYS A 381 15.21 -43.51 43.59
CA LYS A 381 15.86 -43.48 44.90
C LYS A 381 17.24 -44.10 44.89
N ALA A 382 17.49 -45.12 44.07
CA ALA A 382 18.81 -45.72 43.92
C ALA A 382 19.80 -44.78 43.17
N LEU A 383 19.36 -44.03 42.19
CA LEU A 383 20.16 -43.06 41.46
C LEU A 383 20.50 -41.78 42.27
N ALA A 384 19.63 -41.37 43.17
CA ALA A 384 19.88 -40.22 44.05
C ALA A 384 20.97 -40.50 45.11
N GLY A 385 21.36 -41.77 45.32
CA GLY A 385 22.44 -42.18 46.24
C GLY A 385 23.82 -42.33 45.61
N ILE A 386 23.97 -42.12 44.30
CA ILE A 386 25.26 -42.25 43.61
C ILE A 386 25.88 -40.87 43.48
N ASN A 387 26.84 -40.58 44.37
CA ASN A 387 27.67 -39.38 44.32
C ASN A 387 28.69 -39.53 43.18
N LEU A 388 28.43 -38.89 42.01
CA LEU A 388 29.38 -38.77 40.91
C LEU A 388 30.34 -37.60 41.14
N LYS A 389 31.04 -37.64 42.26
CA LYS A 389 32.33 -36.90 42.42
C LYS A 389 33.39 -37.95 42.64
N ASP A 390 34.24 -38.06 41.68
CA ASP A 390 35.61 -38.54 41.57
C ASP A 390 35.77 -39.51 40.39
N LYS A 391 36.29 -38.90 39.30
CA LYS A 391 37.51 -39.32 38.61
C LYS A 391 37.70 -38.62 37.29
N GLY A 392 38.83 -37.88 37.27
CA GLY A 392 39.66 -37.72 36.10
C GLY A 392 39.52 -36.50 35.33
#